data_46bb848b506e941927f7d3789a0d0fd5
#
_entry.id   46bb848b506e941927f7d3789a0d0fd5
#
_cell.length_a   1.000
_cell.length_b   1.000
_cell.length_c   1.000
_cell.angle_alpha   90.00
_cell.angle_beta   90.00
_cell.angle_gamma   90.00
#
_symmetry.space_group_name_H-M   'P 1'
#
loop_
_entity.id
_entity.type
_entity.pdbx_description
1 polymer ?
#
loop_
_entity_poly.entity_id
_entity_poly.type
_entity_poly.pdbx_seq_one_letter_code
_entity_poly.pdbx_strand_id
1 'polypeptide(L)'
;MGSVAVKLLSQLGYDVTAVTGKAEKSDWLKSLGAASVISREEAAAGADKPLLAETWGGVVDTVGGDILFNGVKSLRYGCSLAACGLVAAPTFGASVLPFILRHVNLLGVDSVQLPIEQKAEIWQRLATDWLMDLSNLEEALSLATLSDAIDRILAGNMVGRGVVHL
;
A
#
# COMPACT_ATOMS: atom_id res chain seq x y z
N MET A 1 -2.72 -1.08 -6.08
CA MET A 1 -2.56 0.12 -5.22
C MET A 1 -1.16 0.20 -4.64
N GLY A 2 -0.69 -0.78 -3.86
CA GLY A 2 0.62 -0.70 -3.19
C GLY A 2 1.81 -0.40 -4.11
N SER A 3 1.92 -1.03 -5.27
CA SER A 3 3.00 -0.77 -6.23
C SER A 3 3.00 0.66 -6.80
N VAL A 4 1.82 1.25 -7.00
CA VAL A 4 1.69 2.66 -7.40
C VAL A 4 2.15 3.58 -6.26
N ALA A 5 1.77 3.26 -5.01
CA ALA A 5 2.23 4.02 -3.84
C ALA A 5 3.77 3.95 -3.68
N VAL A 6 4.38 2.77 -3.87
CA VAL A 6 5.85 2.63 -3.86
C VAL A 6 6.48 3.56 -4.89
N LYS A 7 6.00 3.51 -6.14
CA LYS A 7 6.56 4.32 -7.23
C LYS A 7 6.41 5.82 -6.99
N LEU A 8 5.21 6.25 -6.61
CA LEU A 8 4.93 7.66 -6.34
C LEU A 8 5.77 8.22 -5.18
N LEU A 9 5.78 7.53 -4.05
CA LEU A 9 6.51 7.99 -2.87
C LEU A 9 8.01 8.02 -3.11
N SER A 10 8.55 7.02 -3.81
CA SER A 10 9.98 7.03 -4.21
C SER A 10 10.29 8.19 -5.14
N GLN A 11 9.45 8.47 -6.15
CA GLN A 11 9.62 9.61 -7.05
C GLN A 11 9.59 10.96 -6.29
N LEU A 12 8.81 11.04 -5.22
CA LEU A 12 8.74 12.21 -4.35
C LEU A 12 9.91 12.31 -3.34
N GLY A 13 10.89 11.39 -3.41
CA GLY A 13 12.09 11.42 -2.59
C GLY A 13 11.96 10.76 -1.22
N TYR A 14 10.89 9.99 -0.97
CA TYR A 14 10.78 9.22 0.26
C TYR A 14 11.57 7.93 0.19
N ASP A 15 12.15 7.55 1.33
CA ASP A 15 12.80 6.25 1.54
C ASP A 15 11.73 5.19 1.82
N VAL A 16 11.37 4.41 0.79
CA VAL A 16 10.21 3.52 0.80
C VAL A 16 10.59 2.09 1.15
N THR A 17 10.02 1.57 2.23
CA THR A 17 10.04 0.13 2.53
C THR A 17 8.75 -0.51 2.04
N ALA A 18 8.84 -1.44 1.09
CA ALA A 18 7.70 -2.19 0.61
C ALA A 18 7.49 -3.48 1.42
N VAL A 19 6.24 -3.80 1.74
CA VAL A 19 5.84 -5.06 2.39
C VAL A 19 5.21 -5.98 1.35
N THR A 20 5.70 -7.22 1.24
CA THR A 20 5.15 -8.19 0.29
C THR A 20 5.06 -9.61 0.87
N GLY A 21 4.03 -10.36 0.45
CA GLY A 21 3.96 -11.80 0.65
C GLY A 21 4.60 -12.61 -0.49
N LYS A 22 5.22 -11.93 -1.47
CA LYS A 22 5.83 -12.53 -2.66
C LYS A 22 7.32 -12.20 -2.70
N ALA A 23 8.12 -13.00 -1.98
CA ALA A 23 9.56 -12.77 -1.84
C ALA A 23 10.29 -12.68 -3.20
N GLU A 24 9.84 -13.46 -4.20
CA GLU A 24 10.35 -13.48 -5.56
C GLU A 24 10.11 -12.16 -6.34
N LYS A 25 9.28 -11.26 -5.81
CA LYS A 25 9.00 -9.94 -6.39
C LYS A 25 9.82 -8.81 -5.76
N SER A 26 10.76 -9.13 -4.89
CA SER A 26 11.60 -8.13 -4.21
C SER A 26 12.35 -7.23 -5.22
N ASP A 27 12.99 -7.82 -6.22
CA ASP A 27 13.76 -7.04 -7.21
C ASP A 27 12.83 -6.17 -8.09
N TRP A 28 11.64 -6.66 -8.40
CA TRP A 28 10.63 -5.86 -9.10
C TRP A 28 10.17 -4.66 -8.24
N LEU A 29 9.93 -4.85 -6.93
CA LEU A 29 9.58 -3.73 -6.04
C LEU A 29 10.71 -2.71 -5.92
N LYS A 30 11.96 -3.17 -5.88
CA LYS A 30 13.13 -2.28 -5.91
C LYS A 30 13.23 -1.53 -7.24
N SER A 31 12.92 -2.15 -8.37
CA SER A 31 12.88 -1.46 -9.68
C SER A 31 11.78 -0.39 -9.76
N LEU A 32 10.74 -0.46 -8.91
CA LEU A 32 9.74 0.60 -8.74
C LEU A 32 10.22 1.73 -7.82
N GLY A 33 11.37 1.58 -7.17
CA GLY A 33 11.96 2.57 -6.28
C GLY A 33 11.89 2.23 -4.79
N ALA A 34 11.48 1.02 -4.39
CA ALA A 34 11.60 0.62 -2.99
C ALA A 34 13.08 0.53 -2.58
N ALA A 35 13.46 1.26 -1.54
CA ALA A 35 14.80 1.20 -0.96
C ALA A 35 15.03 -0.12 -0.22
N SER A 36 13.97 -0.65 0.40
CA SER A 36 13.97 -1.95 1.07
C SER A 36 12.66 -2.69 0.87
N VAL A 37 12.71 -4.01 1.04
CA VAL A 37 11.55 -4.90 0.95
C VAL A 37 11.59 -5.84 2.14
N ILE A 38 10.47 -5.95 2.86
CA ILE A 38 10.29 -6.86 3.98
C ILE A 38 9.12 -7.82 3.73
N SER A 39 9.12 -8.95 4.41
CA SER A 39 8.04 -9.92 4.32
C SER A 39 6.80 -9.49 5.13
N ARG A 40 5.66 -10.16 4.90
CA ARG A 40 4.47 -9.96 5.72
C ARG A 40 4.67 -10.47 7.15
N GLU A 41 5.46 -11.52 7.33
CA GLU A 41 5.80 -12.05 8.65
C GLU A 41 6.61 -11.02 9.46
N GLU A 42 7.60 -10.39 8.84
CA GLU A 42 8.37 -9.30 9.47
C GLU A 42 7.46 -8.12 9.83
N ALA A 43 6.56 -7.70 8.92
CA ALA A 43 5.61 -6.62 9.17
C ALA A 43 4.58 -6.96 10.26
N ALA A 44 4.24 -8.24 10.44
CA ALA A 44 3.33 -8.74 11.47
C ALA A 44 4.04 -9.02 12.81
N ALA A 45 5.37 -9.00 12.87
CA ALA A 45 6.12 -9.35 14.08
C ALA A 45 5.80 -8.41 15.24
N GLY A 46 5.62 -8.98 16.44
CA GLY A 46 5.28 -8.22 17.65
C GLY A 46 3.81 -7.75 17.68
N ALA A 47 2.90 -8.47 17.05
CA ALA A 47 1.47 -8.15 17.07
C ALA A 47 0.90 -8.13 18.51
N ASP A 48 1.45 -8.91 19.42
CA ASP A 48 1.14 -8.98 20.86
C ASP A 48 1.60 -7.76 21.66
N LYS A 49 2.57 -6.99 21.15
CA LYS A 49 3.11 -5.83 21.86
C LYS A 49 2.19 -4.61 21.71
N PRO A 50 2.00 -3.82 22.78
CA PRO A 50 1.13 -2.63 22.74
C PRO A 50 1.71 -1.49 21.89
N LEU A 51 3.03 -1.40 21.75
CA LEU A 51 3.79 -0.45 20.94
C LEU A 51 5.00 -1.15 20.31
N LEU A 52 5.41 -0.68 19.16
CA LEU A 52 6.65 -1.08 18.48
C LEU A 52 7.64 0.11 18.42
N ALA A 53 8.85 -0.13 17.94
CA ALA A 53 9.82 0.94 17.73
C ALA A 53 9.27 1.99 16.73
N GLU A 54 9.54 3.26 16.96
CA GLU A 54 9.21 4.36 16.05
C GLU A 54 10.07 4.28 14.79
N THR A 55 9.52 3.73 13.74
CA THR A 55 10.24 3.43 12.49
C THR A 55 9.73 4.29 11.34
N TRP A 56 8.40 4.40 11.18
CA TRP A 56 7.80 4.95 9.96
C TRP A 56 7.37 6.40 10.12
N GLY A 57 7.75 7.25 9.15
CA GLY A 57 7.24 8.61 9.01
C GLY A 57 5.88 8.69 8.30
N GLY A 58 5.39 7.57 7.77
CA GLY A 58 4.07 7.42 7.16
C GLY A 58 3.88 6.00 6.66
N VAL A 59 2.63 5.54 6.60
CA VAL A 59 2.29 4.20 6.10
C VAL A 59 1.09 4.29 5.16
N VAL A 60 1.17 3.58 4.03
CA VAL A 60 0.02 3.33 3.14
C VAL A 60 -0.33 1.85 3.26
N ASP A 61 -1.44 1.55 3.91
CA ASP A 61 -1.91 0.18 4.07
C ASP A 61 -2.94 -0.19 2.99
N THR A 62 -2.69 -1.31 2.33
CA THR A 62 -3.56 -1.87 1.30
C THR A 62 -4.09 -3.26 1.67
N VAL A 63 -3.80 -3.74 2.86
CA VAL A 63 -4.07 -5.14 3.24
C VAL A 63 -4.96 -5.30 4.49
N GLY A 64 -4.94 -4.35 5.41
CA GLY A 64 -5.69 -4.45 6.67
C GLY A 64 -5.09 -5.44 7.68
N GLY A 65 -5.90 -5.87 8.64
CA GLY A 65 -5.53 -6.85 9.65
C GLY A 65 -4.42 -6.39 10.60
N ASP A 66 -3.70 -7.33 11.19
CA ASP A 66 -2.66 -7.06 12.18
C ASP A 66 -1.47 -6.28 11.60
N ILE A 67 -1.18 -6.44 10.31
CA ILE A 67 -0.13 -5.67 9.61
C ILE A 67 -0.45 -4.18 9.63
N LEU A 68 -1.71 -3.81 9.38
CA LEU A 68 -2.17 -2.42 9.48
C LEU A 68 -1.87 -1.87 10.87
N PHE A 69 -2.32 -2.57 11.94
CA PHE A 69 -2.16 -2.04 13.28
C PHE A 69 -0.71 -2.07 13.77
N ASN A 70 0.10 -3.01 13.31
CA ASN A 70 1.55 -2.96 13.51
C ASN A 70 2.18 -1.72 12.86
N GLY A 71 1.70 -1.35 11.66
CA GLY A 71 2.05 -0.07 11.04
C GLY A 71 1.75 1.12 11.95
N VAL A 72 0.54 1.18 12.53
CA VAL A 72 0.14 2.23 13.49
C VAL A 72 1.06 2.24 14.72
N LYS A 73 1.35 1.06 15.30
CA LYS A 73 2.24 0.92 16.46
C LYS A 73 3.70 1.34 16.18
N SER A 74 4.09 1.38 14.91
CA SER A 74 5.47 1.69 14.49
C SER A 74 5.60 3.11 13.92
N LEU A 75 4.54 3.90 13.90
CA LEU A 75 4.60 5.30 13.48
C LEU A 75 5.42 6.14 14.45
N ARG A 76 6.18 7.07 13.89
CA ARG A 76 6.83 8.13 14.64
C ARG A 76 5.78 9.12 15.17
N TYR A 77 6.15 9.89 16.17
CA TYR A 77 5.28 10.90 16.79
C TYR A 77 4.63 11.82 15.72
N GLY A 78 3.32 12.02 15.83
CA GLY A 78 2.53 12.89 14.95
C GLY A 78 2.29 12.38 13.53
N CYS A 79 2.80 11.19 13.19
CA CYS A 79 2.69 10.65 11.84
C CYS A 79 1.37 9.92 11.59
N SER A 80 1.12 9.58 10.32
CA SER A 80 -0.17 9.03 9.88
C SER A 80 -0.03 7.72 9.11
N LEU A 81 -1.05 6.86 9.25
CA LEU A 81 -1.28 5.70 8.39
C LEU A 81 -2.56 5.91 7.59
N ALA A 82 -2.50 5.73 6.27
CA ALA A 82 -3.65 5.72 5.37
C ALA A 82 -4.11 4.28 5.10
N ALA A 83 -5.33 3.94 5.51
CA ALA A 83 -5.93 2.63 5.33
C ALA A 83 -6.85 2.62 4.11
N CYS A 84 -6.51 1.84 3.08
CA CYS A 84 -7.26 1.77 1.82
C CYS A 84 -7.50 0.34 1.32
N GLY A 85 -7.23 -0.71 2.12
CA GLY A 85 -7.45 -2.09 1.72
C GLY A 85 -7.75 -3.03 2.88
N LEU A 86 -8.24 -4.22 2.55
CA LEU A 86 -8.67 -5.24 3.52
C LEU A 86 -8.37 -6.68 3.06
N VAL A 87 -7.39 -6.85 2.17
CA VAL A 87 -7.11 -8.14 1.51
C VAL A 87 -6.67 -9.23 2.49
N ALA A 88 -5.97 -8.87 3.58
CA ALA A 88 -5.58 -9.81 4.62
C ALA A 88 -6.74 -10.05 5.61
N ALA A 89 -7.33 -8.99 6.14
CA ALA A 89 -8.49 -9.05 7.03
C ALA A 89 -9.19 -7.70 7.13
N PRO A 90 -10.53 -7.67 7.33
CA PRO A 90 -11.28 -6.44 7.55
C PRO A 90 -11.20 -5.95 9.00
N THR A 91 -10.69 -6.75 9.92
CA THR A 91 -10.65 -6.49 11.36
C THR A 91 -9.24 -6.64 11.91
N PHE A 92 -8.95 -5.92 12.98
CA PHE A 92 -7.71 -6.02 13.74
C PHE A 92 -7.94 -5.69 15.22
N GLY A 93 -7.12 -6.25 16.10
CA GLY A 93 -7.07 -5.85 17.51
C GLY A 93 -6.34 -4.52 17.67
N ALA A 94 -6.89 -3.58 18.43
CA ALA A 94 -6.35 -2.24 18.60
C ALA A 94 -6.17 -1.83 20.06
N SER A 95 -5.24 -0.92 20.31
CA SER A 95 -5.03 -0.23 21.57
C SER A 95 -5.03 1.28 21.33
N VAL A 96 -5.45 2.04 22.34
CA VAL A 96 -5.38 3.52 22.29
C VAL A 96 -3.97 4.06 22.46
N LEU A 97 -3.01 3.25 22.90
CA LEU A 97 -1.67 3.70 23.28
C LEU A 97 -0.91 4.43 22.18
N PRO A 98 -0.88 3.99 20.89
CA PRO A 98 -0.21 4.75 19.85
C PRO A 98 -0.78 6.16 19.68
N PHE A 99 -2.10 6.30 19.80
CA PHE A 99 -2.81 7.57 19.61
C PHE A 99 -2.52 8.55 20.74
N ILE A 100 -2.63 8.12 22.00
CA ILE A 100 -2.47 9.02 23.16
C ILE A 100 -1.01 9.28 23.51
N LEU A 101 -0.08 8.35 23.25
CA LEU A 101 1.33 8.50 23.59
C LEU A 101 2.18 9.07 22.46
N ARG A 102 1.77 8.87 21.18
CA ARG A 102 2.55 9.31 20.01
C ARG A 102 1.77 10.21 19.06
N HIS A 103 0.54 10.60 19.42
CA HIS A 103 -0.28 11.52 18.60
C HIS A 103 -0.39 11.06 17.13
N VAL A 104 -0.42 9.75 16.88
CA VAL A 104 -0.51 9.21 15.53
C VAL A 104 -1.94 9.24 15.00
N ASN A 105 -2.08 9.19 13.68
CA ASN A 105 -3.38 9.21 13.03
C ASN A 105 -3.59 7.93 12.21
N LEU A 106 -4.79 7.36 12.31
CA LEU A 106 -5.28 6.32 11.41
C LEU A 106 -6.37 6.94 10.51
N LEU A 107 -6.06 7.10 9.23
CA LEU A 107 -6.89 7.79 8.26
C LEU A 107 -7.53 6.79 7.29
N GLY A 108 -8.84 6.77 7.22
CA GLY A 108 -9.58 6.01 6.22
C GLY A 108 -9.52 6.69 4.85
N VAL A 109 -9.36 5.89 3.78
CA VAL A 109 -9.42 6.37 2.40
C VAL A 109 -10.69 5.84 1.75
N ASP A 110 -11.69 6.69 1.61
CA ASP A 110 -12.92 6.39 0.86
C ASP A 110 -12.83 6.96 -0.56
N SER A 111 -12.47 6.11 -1.51
CA SER A 111 -12.39 6.49 -2.92
C SER A 111 -13.76 6.47 -3.62
N VAL A 112 -14.81 5.96 -2.99
CA VAL A 112 -16.15 5.84 -3.58
C VAL A 112 -16.98 7.09 -3.33
N GLN A 113 -17.13 7.51 -2.07
CA GLN A 113 -17.97 8.64 -1.68
C GLN A 113 -17.26 9.99 -1.75
N LEU A 114 -15.93 10.00 -1.94
CA LEU A 114 -15.18 11.27 -2.07
C LEU A 114 -15.78 12.13 -3.20
N PRO A 115 -16.14 13.41 -2.94
CA PRO A 115 -16.68 14.31 -3.95
C PRO A 115 -15.81 14.42 -5.20
N ILE A 116 -16.48 14.58 -6.37
CA ILE A 116 -15.79 14.58 -7.66
C ILE A 116 -14.77 15.73 -7.77
N GLU A 117 -15.05 16.84 -7.16
CA GLU A 117 -14.16 18.02 -7.16
C GLU A 117 -12.83 17.69 -6.45
N GLN A 118 -12.89 17.00 -5.31
CA GLN A 118 -11.68 16.56 -4.59
C GLN A 118 -10.92 15.47 -5.37
N LYS A 119 -11.65 14.57 -6.03
CA LYS A 119 -11.02 13.58 -6.94
C LYS A 119 -10.32 14.27 -8.10
N ALA A 120 -10.91 15.32 -8.69
CA ALA A 120 -10.34 16.06 -9.79
C ALA A 120 -9.00 16.72 -9.41
N GLU A 121 -8.87 17.25 -8.20
CA GLU A 121 -7.61 17.79 -7.69
C GLU A 121 -6.50 16.72 -7.63
N ILE A 122 -6.83 15.53 -7.15
CA ILE A 122 -5.88 14.40 -7.08
C ILE A 122 -5.49 13.95 -8.50
N TRP A 123 -6.45 13.82 -9.41
CA TRP A 123 -6.18 13.48 -10.80
C TRP A 123 -5.33 14.53 -11.51
N GLN A 124 -5.54 15.81 -11.23
CA GLN A 124 -4.70 16.88 -11.75
C GLN A 124 -3.25 16.74 -11.29
N ARG A 125 -3.00 16.41 -10.02
CA ARG A 125 -1.64 16.15 -9.52
C ARG A 125 -1.02 14.92 -10.18
N LEU A 126 -1.77 13.84 -10.37
CA LEU A 126 -1.30 12.64 -11.06
C LEU A 126 -0.98 12.89 -12.55
N ALA A 127 -1.65 13.87 -13.16
CA ALA A 127 -1.40 14.28 -14.54
C ALA A 127 -0.24 15.30 -14.68
N THR A 128 0.24 15.87 -13.58
CA THR A 128 1.28 16.92 -13.58
C THR A 128 2.43 16.57 -12.61
N ASP A 129 2.38 17.09 -11.39
CA ASP A 129 3.47 17.01 -10.40
C ASP A 129 3.81 15.57 -9.97
N TRP A 130 2.83 14.67 -10.04
CA TRP A 130 2.93 13.25 -9.67
C TRP A 130 2.87 12.32 -10.87
N LEU A 131 3.10 12.86 -12.08
CA LEU A 131 3.10 12.05 -13.29
C LEU A 131 4.18 10.96 -13.21
N MET A 132 3.75 9.72 -13.45
CA MET A 132 4.59 8.52 -13.40
C MET A 132 4.48 7.73 -14.69
N ASP A 133 5.59 7.15 -15.14
CA ASP A 133 5.54 6.06 -16.10
C ASP A 133 5.07 4.77 -15.39
N LEU A 134 3.89 4.26 -15.75
CA LEU A 134 3.29 3.06 -15.19
C LEU A 134 3.45 1.83 -16.08
N SER A 135 4.17 1.92 -17.18
CA SER A 135 4.32 0.84 -18.18
C SER A 135 4.86 -0.46 -17.57
N ASN A 136 5.76 -0.37 -16.59
CA ASN A 136 6.30 -1.54 -15.87
C ASN A 136 5.35 -2.13 -14.80
N LEU A 137 4.18 -1.54 -14.61
CA LEU A 137 3.11 -2.06 -13.77
C LEU A 137 2.00 -2.76 -14.57
N GLU A 138 2.04 -2.67 -15.89
CA GLU A 138 0.98 -3.12 -16.77
C GLU A 138 1.29 -4.49 -17.38
N GLU A 139 0.27 -5.33 -17.43
CA GLU A 139 0.22 -6.55 -18.22
C GLU A 139 -0.88 -6.36 -19.26
N ALA A 140 -0.51 -6.35 -20.55
CA ALA A 140 -1.48 -6.26 -21.64
C ALA A 140 -2.29 -7.55 -21.74
N LEU A 141 -3.60 -7.43 -21.69
CA LEU A 141 -4.56 -8.53 -21.81
C LEU A 141 -5.46 -8.30 -23.02
N SER A 142 -6.02 -9.38 -23.54
CA SER A 142 -7.12 -9.36 -24.52
C SER A 142 -8.36 -9.97 -23.91
N LEU A 143 -9.51 -9.85 -24.58
CA LEU A 143 -10.73 -10.55 -24.15
C LEU A 143 -10.53 -12.07 -24.12
N ALA A 144 -9.70 -12.64 -25.00
CA ALA A 144 -9.42 -14.07 -25.04
C ALA A 144 -8.60 -14.55 -23.81
N THR A 145 -7.75 -13.71 -23.23
CA THR A 145 -6.89 -14.06 -22.07
C THR A 145 -7.47 -13.57 -20.74
N LEU A 146 -8.62 -12.90 -20.77
CA LEU A 146 -9.21 -12.27 -19.57
C LEU A 146 -9.61 -13.31 -18.51
N SER A 147 -10.18 -14.45 -18.91
CA SER A 147 -10.59 -15.51 -17.98
C SER A 147 -9.40 -16.02 -17.16
N ASP A 148 -8.30 -16.33 -17.82
CA ASP A 148 -7.08 -16.83 -17.16
C ASP A 148 -6.49 -15.75 -16.21
N ALA A 149 -6.58 -14.48 -16.59
CA ALA A 149 -6.13 -13.38 -15.75
C ALA A 149 -7.01 -13.22 -14.49
N ILE A 150 -8.32 -13.44 -14.61
CA ILE A 150 -9.24 -13.45 -13.46
C ILE A 150 -8.88 -14.60 -12.50
N ASP A 151 -8.63 -15.80 -13.00
CA ASP A 151 -8.24 -16.94 -12.16
C ASP A 151 -6.91 -16.65 -11.43
N ARG A 152 -5.93 -16.06 -12.12
CA ARG A 152 -4.65 -15.67 -11.51
C ARG A 152 -4.82 -14.60 -10.42
N ILE A 153 -5.68 -13.59 -10.60
CA ILE A 153 -5.88 -12.56 -9.58
C ILE A 153 -6.61 -13.12 -8.37
N LEU A 154 -7.61 -14.00 -8.57
CA LEU A 154 -8.33 -14.67 -7.49
C LEU A 154 -7.42 -15.60 -6.69
N ALA A 155 -6.47 -16.28 -7.36
CA ALA A 155 -5.44 -17.09 -6.71
C ALA A 155 -4.33 -16.24 -6.05
N GLY A 156 -4.36 -14.89 -6.13
CA GLY A 156 -3.34 -14.01 -5.60
C GLY A 156 -2.02 -14.00 -6.40
N ASN A 157 -1.98 -14.57 -7.60
CA ASN A 157 -0.77 -14.76 -8.40
C ASN A 157 -0.51 -13.61 -9.39
N MET A 158 -1.43 -12.67 -9.51
CA MET A 158 -1.23 -11.51 -10.38
C MET A 158 -0.40 -10.43 -9.70
N VAL A 159 0.45 -9.74 -10.45
CA VAL A 159 1.29 -8.62 -10.01
C VAL A 159 1.06 -7.44 -10.94
N GLY A 160 1.03 -6.23 -10.38
CA GLY A 160 0.76 -5.04 -11.17
C GLY A 160 -0.71 -4.85 -11.52
N ARG A 161 -0.98 -4.51 -12.76
CA ARG A 161 -2.31 -4.18 -13.30
C ARG A 161 -2.53 -4.85 -14.65
N GLY A 162 -3.57 -5.65 -14.77
CA GLY A 162 -4.04 -6.11 -16.08
C GLY A 162 -4.79 -5.00 -16.83
N VAL A 163 -4.38 -4.69 -18.03
CA VAL A 163 -5.03 -3.72 -18.93
C VAL A 163 -5.59 -4.48 -20.12
N VAL A 164 -6.92 -4.47 -20.27
CA VAL A 164 -7.59 -5.14 -21.37
C VAL A 164 -7.66 -4.22 -22.57
N HIS A 165 -7.09 -4.65 -23.68
CA HIS A 165 -7.20 -3.99 -24.97
C HIS A 165 -8.41 -4.56 -25.73
N LEU A 166 -9.30 -3.68 -26.21
CA LEU A 166 -10.52 -3.99 -26.94
C LEU A 166 -10.28 -3.88 -28.45
#